data_79b4fcac4ac4b670a264abcc38a0a886
#
_entry.id   79b4fcac4ac4b670a264abcc38a0a886
#
_cell.length_a   1.000
_cell.length_b   1.000
_cell.length_c   1.000
_cell.angle_alpha   90.00
_cell.angle_beta   90.00
_cell.angle_gamma   90.00
#
_symmetry.space_group_name_H-M   'P 1'
#
loop_
_entity.id
_entity.type
_entity.pdbx_description
1 polymer ?
#
loop_
_entity_poly.entity_id
_entity_poly.type
_entity_poly.pdbx_seq_one_letter_code
_entity_poly.pdbx_strand_id
1 'polypeptide(L)'
;MSNEDLRGKVWIVDFIFTRCMGPCPMMTQKLVRLAKDIESPSVRFVSISVDPEFDRPAVLKQYARDRGATDPRILFLTGDSKTIYGLIQNGFKLTAQAATPVSPIMHDERFLLVDPAGDVCGVYHSSDAQSMEKLVADAAALAPTDRATMLARFPAINASLNATAGIFLCLAMILIKVKRVRLHAIAMILAVVASTAFLVCYVTYHTLRAQAGTGITKFPDSPIRPVYLVILISHTLLAVVVVPLVIITLTRAARRQWDRHRRIASPTFWIWLYVSATGVIVYWMLYQLAPRLVAQS
;
A
#
# COMPACT_ATOMS: atom_id res chain seq x y z
N MET A 1 -17.73 -4.63 -2.71
CA MET A 1 -16.34 -4.59 -3.18
C MET A 1 -16.28 -3.74 -4.43
N SER A 2 -15.34 -2.85 -4.53
CA SER A 2 -15.16 -1.94 -5.65
C SER A 2 -13.79 -2.16 -6.31
N ASN A 3 -13.55 -1.53 -7.45
CA ASN A 3 -12.25 -1.55 -8.11
C ASN A 3 -11.13 -0.98 -7.21
N GLU A 4 -11.46 -0.06 -6.31
CA GLU A 4 -10.50 0.51 -5.36
C GLU A 4 -9.97 -0.51 -4.35
N ASP A 5 -10.77 -1.53 -4.00
CA ASP A 5 -10.35 -2.60 -3.08
C ASP A 5 -9.29 -3.53 -3.70
N LEU A 6 -9.19 -3.55 -5.03
CA LEU A 6 -8.24 -4.35 -5.81
C LEU A 6 -7.04 -3.55 -6.31
N ARG A 7 -7.07 -2.21 -6.26
CA ARG A 7 -5.92 -1.38 -6.66
C ARG A 7 -4.67 -1.72 -5.86
N GLY A 8 -3.55 -1.72 -6.55
CA GLY A 8 -2.25 -2.08 -5.97
C GLY A 8 -2.03 -3.58 -5.77
N LYS A 9 -2.99 -4.42 -6.18
CA LYS A 9 -2.89 -5.88 -6.15
C LYS A 9 -2.91 -6.44 -7.56
N VAL A 10 -2.20 -7.53 -7.76
CA VAL A 10 -2.39 -8.38 -8.95
C VAL A 10 -3.60 -9.25 -8.70
N TRP A 11 -4.46 -9.40 -9.68
CA TRP A 11 -5.61 -10.28 -9.54
C TRP A 11 -5.93 -11.05 -10.82
N ILE A 12 -6.35 -12.28 -10.60
CA ILE A 12 -6.76 -13.20 -11.65
C ILE A 12 -8.27 -13.29 -11.58
N VAL A 13 -8.96 -13.05 -12.70
CA VAL A 13 -10.41 -13.06 -12.75
C VAL A 13 -10.92 -14.11 -13.71
N ASP A 14 -12.00 -14.79 -13.32
CA ASP A 14 -12.82 -15.65 -14.15
C ASP A 14 -14.32 -15.36 -13.96
N PHE A 15 -15.11 -15.90 -14.86
CA PHE A 15 -16.56 -15.73 -14.88
C PHE A 15 -17.23 -17.09 -14.80
N ILE A 16 -18.10 -17.27 -13.82
CA ILE A 16 -18.77 -18.54 -13.53
C ILE A 16 -20.27 -18.35 -13.28
N PHE A 17 -20.99 -19.46 -13.18
CA PHE A 17 -22.29 -19.51 -12.51
C PHE A 17 -22.47 -20.85 -11.80
N THR A 18 -23.12 -20.85 -10.63
CA THR A 18 -23.13 -22.03 -9.74
C THR A 18 -23.91 -23.23 -10.28
N ARG A 19 -24.90 -22.97 -11.14
CA ARG A 19 -25.72 -24.00 -11.79
C ARG A 19 -25.08 -24.62 -13.03
N CYS A 20 -23.87 -24.21 -13.40
CA CYS A 20 -23.15 -24.77 -14.54
C CYS A 20 -22.81 -26.24 -14.31
N MET A 21 -23.25 -27.11 -15.22
CA MET A 21 -22.93 -28.55 -15.22
C MET A 21 -21.67 -28.89 -16.03
N GLY A 22 -21.07 -27.90 -16.67
CA GLY A 22 -19.92 -28.04 -17.55
C GLY A 22 -18.62 -27.48 -16.99
N PRO A 23 -18.03 -26.43 -17.61
CA PRO A 23 -16.66 -25.99 -17.34
C PRO A 23 -16.48 -25.27 -15.98
N CYS A 24 -17.50 -24.59 -15.42
CA CYS A 24 -17.33 -23.79 -14.20
C CYS A 24 -16.79 -24.58 -13.01
N PRO A 25 -17.25 -25.81 -12.70
CA PRO A 25 -16.65 -26.59 -11.63
C PRO A 25 -15.15 -26.82 -11.82
N MET A 26 -14.70 -27.09 -13.03
CA MET A 26 -13.28 -27.28 -13.37
C MET A 26 -12.50 -25.97 -13.29
N MET A 27 -13.07 -24.86 -13.73
CA MET A 27 -12.46 -23.53 -13.61
C MET A 27 -12.24 -23.17 -12.13
N THR A 28 -13.25 -23.39 -11.29
CA THR A 28 -13.11 -23.15 -9.85
C THR A 28 -12.03 -24.03 -9.23
N GLN A 29 -11.92 -25.31 -9.60
CA GLN A 29 -10.83 -26.19 -9.13
C GLN A 29 -9.46 -25.68 -9.58
N LYS A 30 -9.34 -25.20 -10.81
CA LYS A 30 -8.10 -24.58 -11.33
C LYS A 30 -7.77 -23.31 -10.57
N LEU A 31 -8.76 -22.45 -10.26
CA LEU A 31 -8.57 -21.27 -9.45
C LEU A 31 -8.05 -21.60 -8.05
N VAL A 32 -8.59 -22.65 -7.41
CA VAL A 32 -8.10 -23.15 -6.12
C VAL A 32 -6.66 -23.66 -6.23
N ARG A 33 -6.31 -24.32 -7.34
CA ARG A 33 -4.94 -24.76 -7.60
C ARG A 33 -3.99 -23.57 -7.82
N LEU A 34 -4.38 -22.60 -8.65
CA LEU A 34 -3.62 -21.35 -8.85
C LEU A 34 -3.34 -20.65 -7.51
N ALA A 35 -4.31 -20.62 -6.59
CA ALA A 35 -4.11 -20.03 -5.26
C ALA A 35 -3.07 -20.78 -4.41
N LYS A 36 -2.86 -22.08 -4.65
CA LYS A 36 -1.78 -22.86 -4.02
C LYS A 36 -0.44 -22.65 -4.70
N ASP A 37 -0.43 -22.58 -6.04
CA ASP A 37 0.79 -22.46 -6.85
C ASP A 37 1.37 -21.04 -6.76
N ILE A 38 0.52 -20.03 -6.54
CA ILE A 38 0.92 -18.62 -6.36
C ILE A 38 0.84 -18.24 -4.88
N GLU A 39 1.95 -18.34 -4.17
CA GLU A 39 1.99 -18.11 -2.71
C GLU A 39 1.90 -16.63 -2.30
N SER A 40 2.07 -15.69 -3.25
CA SER A 40 2.11 -14.25 -2.93
C SER A 40 0.82 -13.76 -2.27
N PRO A 41 0.89 -13.13 -1.08
CA PRO A 41 -0.27 -12.59 -0.37
C PRO A 41 -0.89 -11.38 -1.07
N SER A 42 -0.21 -10.79 -2.05
CA SER A 42 -0.69 -9.64 -2.83
C SER A 42 -1.51 -10.02 -4.05
N VAL A 43 -1.58 -11.31 -4.40
CA VAL A 43 -2.44 -11.80 -5.49
C VAL A 43 -3.85 -12.09 -4.96
N ARG A 44 -4.85 -11.72 -5.74
CA ARG A 44 -6.27 -12.05 -5.50
C ARG A 44 -6.81 -12.91 -6.64
N PHE A 45 -7.75 -13.76 -6.31
CA PHE A 45 -8.44 -14.64 -7.24
C PHE A 45 -9.91 -14.28 -7.18
N VAL A 46 -10.48 -13.82 -8.28
CA VAL A 46 -11.82 -13.20 -8.29
C VAL A 46 -12.71 -13.97 -9.27
N SER A 47 -13.72 -14.66 -8.76
CA SER A 47 -14.74 -15.30 -9.58
C SER A 47 -16.00 -14.44 -9.56
N ILE A 48 -16.43 -13.95 -10.73
CA ILE A 48 -17.62 -13.10 -10.87
C ILE A 48 -18.75 -13.95 -11.45
N SER A 49 -19.89 -13.99 -10.74
CA SER A 49 -21.05 -14.71 -11.26
C SER A 49 -21.70 -13.97 -12.43
N VAL A 50 -22.02 -14.71 -13.49
CA VAL A 50 -22.81 -14.26 -14.65
C VAL A 50 -24.30 -14.61 -14.54
N ASP A 51 -24.74 -15.17 -13.40
CA ASP A 51 -26.14 -15.48 -13.09
C ASP A 51 -26.57 -14.83 -11.75
N PRO A 52 -26.49 -13.50 -11.64
CA PRO A 52 -26.65 -12.81 -10.34
C PRO A 52 -28.05 -12.93 -9.75
N GLU A 53 -29.05 -13.27 -10.53
CA GLU A 53 -30.42 -13.49 -10.04
C GLU A 53 -30.49 -14.74 -9.17
N PHE A 54 -29.77 -15.79 -9.51
CA PHE A 54 -29.68 -17.02 -8.75
C PHE A 54 -28.50 -16.99 -7.77
N ASP A 55 -27.33 -16.59 -8.19
CA ASP A 55 -26.09 -16.63 -7.46
C ASP A 55 -25.96 -15.49 -6.44
N ARG A 56 -26.84 -15.53 -5.44
CA ARG A 56 -26.81 -14.59 -4.31
C ARG A 56 -25.61 -14.88 -3.40
N PRO A 57 -25.18 -13.93 -2.54
CA PRO A 57 -24.01 -14.12 -1.68
C PRO A 57 -24.01 -15.41 -0.87
N ALA A 58 -25.19 -15.83 -0.37
CA ALA A 58 -25.32 -17.09 0.37
C ALA A 58 -25.06 -18.33 -0.49
N VAL A 59 -25.53 -18.31 -1.76
CA VAL A 59 -25.32 -19.40 -2.73
C VAL A 59 -23.84 -19.49 -3.08
N LEU A 60 -23.21 -18.38 -3.41
CA LEU A 60 -21.77 -18.33 -3.72
C LEU A 60 -20.92 -18.77 -2.53
N LYS A 61 -21.29 -18.41 -1.31
CA LYS A 61 -20.58 -18.85 -0.10
C LYS A 61 -20.68 -20.36 0.11
N GLN A 62 -21.83 -20.96 -0.20
CA GLN A 62 -22.00 -22.42 -0.14
C GLN A 62 -21.19 -23.09 -1.24
N TYR A 63 -21.30 -22.59 -2.48
CA TYR A 63 -20.54 -23.09 -3.64
C TYR A 63 -19.02 -23.09 -3.38
N ALA A 64 -18.49 -22.00 -2.83
CA ALA A 64 -17.07 -21.90 -2.46
C ALA A 64 -16.66 -23.01 -1.48
N ARG A 65 -17.46 -23.28 -0.45
CA ARG A 65 -17.21 -24.37 0.52
C ARG A 65 -17.24 -25.72 -0.13
N ASP A 66 -18.25 -26.01 -0.94
CA ASP A 66 -18.46 -27.29 -1.62
C ASP A 66 -17.34 -27.59 -2.63
N ARG A 67 -16.69 -26.54 -3.16
CA ARG A 67 -15.55 -26.64 -4.09
C ARG A 67 -14.18 -26.55 -3.43
N GLY A 68 -14.12 -26.43 -2.09
CA GLY A 68 -12.86 -26.32 -1.36
C GLY A 68 -12.11 -24.99 -1.58
N ALA A 69 -12.80 -23.95 -2.06
CA ALA A 69 -12.25 -22.61 -2.27
C ALA A 69 -12.21 -21.85 -0.94
N THR A 70 -11.37 -22.30 0.00
CA THR A 70 -11.27 -21.78 1.38
C THR A 70 -10.14 -20.78 1.58
N ASP A 71 -9.26 -20.58 0.59
CA ASP A 71 -8.20 -19.58 0.65
C ASP A 71 -8.81 -18.17 0.73
N PRO A 72 -8.44 -17.34 1.73
CA PRO A 72 -9.00 -16.00 1.91
C PRO A 72 -8.70 -15.03 0.75
N ARG A 73 -7.79 -15.38 -0.15
CA ARG A 73 -7.49 -14.62 -1.36
C ARG A 73 -8.48 -14.88 -2.49
N ILE A 74 -9.31 -15.95 -2.39
CA ILE A 74 -10.34 -16.30 -3.38
C ILE A 74 -11.63 -15.59 -3.01
N LEU A 75 -12.16 -14.83 -3.95
CA LEU A 75 -13.33 -13.98 -3.78
C LEU A 75 -14.38 -14.36 -4.81
N PHE A 76 -15.58 -14.69 -4.36
CA PHE A 76 -16.74 -14.90 -5.21
C PHE A 76 -17.62 -13.67 -5.16
N LEU A 77 -17.87 -13.05 -6.30
CA LEU A 77 -18.60 -11.79 -6.41
C LEU A 77 -19.88 -11.96 -7.23
N THR A 78 -20.89 -11.24 -6.84
CA THR A 78 -22.16 -11.06 -7.55
C THR A 78 -22.63 -9.62 -7.40
N GLY A 79 -23.60 -9.20 -8.18
CA GLY A 79 -24.11 -7.82 -8.13
C GLY A 79 -25.30 -7.61 -9.06
N ASP A 80 -25.48 -6.38 -9.49
CA ASP A 80 -26.51 -6.04 -10.46
C ASP A 80 -26.15 -6.61 -11.85
N SER A 81 -27.12 -7.24 -12.50
CA SER A 81 -26.96 -7.93 -13.80
C SER A 81 -26.42 -7.00 -14.88
N LYS A 82 -26.98 -5.78 -15.00
CA LYS A 82 -26.56 -4.80 -16.00
C LYS A 82 -25.11 -4.36 -15.79
N THR A 83 -24.73 -4.17 -14.52
CA THR A 83 -23.36 -3.79 -14.15
C THR A 83 -22.37 -4.90 -14.48
N ILE A 84 -22.71 -6.16 -14.15
CA ILE A 84 -21.82 -7.32 -14.43
C ILE A 84 -21.62 -7.51 -15.93
N TYR A 85 -22.71 -7.55 -16.71
CA TYR A 85 -22.57 -7.71 -18.16
C TYR A 85 -21.88 -6.51 -18.82
N GLY A 86 -22.14 -5.30 -18.33
CA GLY A 86 -21.42 -4.10 -18.77
C GLY A 86 -19.91 -4.19 -18.48
N LEU A 87 -19.52 -4.69 -17.31
CA LEU A 87 -18.12 -4.92 -16.95
C LEU A 87 -17.46 -5.97 -17.87
N ILE A 88 -18.13 -7.08 -18.13
CA ILE A 88 -17.61 -8.15 -18.97
C ILE A 88 -17.40 -7.67 -20.41
N GLN A 89 -18.40 -7.02 -21.00
CA GLN A 89 -18.37 -6.61 -22.40
C GLN A 89 -17.50 -5.38 -22.65
N ASN A 90 -17.61 -4.36 -21.81
CA ASN A 90 -16.93 -3.08 -22.01
C ASN A 90 -15.59 -3.02 -21.26
N GLY A 91 -15.51 -3.59 -20.04
CA GLY A 91 -14.30 -3.61 -19.25
C GLY A 91 -13.31 -4.68 -19.70
N PHE A 92 -13.75 -5.93 -19.73
CA PHE A 92 -12.88 -7.07 -20.08
C PHE A 92 -12.90 -7.43 -21.57
N LYS A 93 -13.80 -6.85 -22.36
CA LYS A 93 -13.99 -7.13 -23.80
C LYS A 93 -14.20 -8.61 -24.09
N LEU A 94 -14.91 -9.29 -23.21
CA LEU A 94 -15.25 -10.70 -23.33
C LEU A 94 -16.69 -10.88 -23.79
N THR A 95 -16.98 -12.08 -24.32
CA THR A 95 -18.34 -12.47 -24.68
C THR A 95 -19.03 -13.11 -23.48
N ALA A 96 -20.11 -12.50 -23.02
CA ALA A 96 -21.04 -13.10 -22.05
C ALA A 96 -22.46 -12.68 -22.40
N GLN A 97 -23.38 -13.63 -22.27
CA GLN A 97 -24.80 -13.42 -22.54
C GLN A 97 -25.65 -14.10 -21.45
N ALA A 98 -26.63 -13.38 -20.93
CA ALA A 98 -27.60 -13.92 -20.00
C ALA A 98 -28.44 -15.02 -20.66
N ALA A 99 -28.93 -15.97 -19.87
CA ALA A 99 -29.86 -16.97 -20.33
C ALA A 99 -31.10 -16.33 -20.95
N THR A 100 -31.53 -16.85 -22.07
CA THR A 100 -32.82 -16.54 -22.67
C THR A 100 -33.65 -17.83 -22.75
N PRO A 101 -34.99 -17.76 -23.03
CA PRO A 101 -35.79 -18.96 -23.19
C PRO A 101 -35.29 -19.93 -24.26
N VAL A 102 -34.45 -19.44 -25.20
CA VAL A 102 -33.94 -20.21 -26.36
C VAL A 102 -32.43 -20.40 -26.33
N SER A 103 -31.71 -19.78 -25.38
CA SER A 103 -30.22 -19.87 -25.31
C SER A 103 -29.77 -19.96 -23.86
N PRO A 104 -28.86 -20.91 -23.52
CA PRO A 104 -28.25 -20.99 -22.18
C PRO A 104 -27.35 -19.80 -21.91
N ILE A 105 -26.97 -19.65 -20.64
CA ILE A 105 -25.93 -18.70 -20.25
C ILE A 105 -24.63 -19.03 -20.99
N MET A 106 -24.12 -18.07 -21.74
CA MET A 106 -22.81 -18.18 -22.38
C MET A 106 -21.80 -17.30 -21.61
N HIS A 107 -20.64 -17.85 -21.32
CA HIS A 107 -19.54 -17.14 -20.69
C HIS A 107 -18.19 -17.64 -21.23
N ASP A 108 -17.16 -16.88 -21.00
CA ASP A 108 -15.80 -17.18 -21.42
C ASP A 108 -15.11 -18.14 -20.42
N GLU A 109 -14.36 -19.11 -20.93
CA GLU A 109 -13.61 -20.10 -20.13
C GLU A 109 -12.15 -19.70 -19.92
N ARG A 110 -11.85 -18.42 -19.97
CA ARG A 110 -10.51 -17.87 -19.82
C ARG A 110 -10.30 -17.25 -18.44
N PHE A 111 -9.06 -17.29 -18.00
CA PHE A 111 -8.59 -16.47 -16.90
C PHE A 111 -7.96 -15.20 -17.46
N LEU A 112 -8.24 -14.05 -16.82
CA LEU A 112 -7.58 -12.80 -17.15
C LEU A 112 -6.68 -12.40 -15.99
N LEU A 113 -5.50 -11.92 -16.32
CA LEU A 113 -4.56 -11.34 -15.36
C LEU A 113 -4.67 -9.83 -15.41
N VAL A 114 -4.88 -9.22 -14.26
CA VAL A 114 -4.99 -7.78 -14.09
C VAL A 114 -3.85 -7.29 -13.21
N ASP A 115 -3.20 -6.25 -13.65
CA ASP A 115 -2.05 -5.66 -12.98
C ASP A 115 -2.45 -4.75 -11.79
N PRO A 116 -1.51 -4.24 -10.98
CA PRO A 116 -1.80 -3.34 -9.87
C PRO A 116 -2.41 -2.00 -10.27
N ALA A 117 -2.31 -1.57 -11.54
CA ALA A 117 -2.95 -0.36 -12.04
C ALA A 117 -4.43 -0.58 -12.36
N GLY A 118 -4.83 -1.84 -12.55
CA GLY A 118 -6.18 -2.26 -12.91
C GLY A 118 -6.34 -2.57 -14.39
N ASP A 119 -5.24 -2.67 -15.14
CA ASP A 119 -5.24 -2.97 -16.57
C ASP A 119 -5.13 -4.48 -16.82
N VAL A 120 -5.89 -5.00 -17.79
CA VAL A 120 -5.81 -6.39 -18.22
C VAL A 120 -4.52 -6.59 -19.01
N CYS A 121 -3.58 -7.34 -18.45
CA CYS A 121 -2.26 -7.57 -19.03
C CYS A 121 -2.07 -8.98 -19.63
N GLY A 122 -3.02 -9.90 -19.42
CA GLY A 122 -2.96 -11.24 -20.00
C GLY A 122 -4.31 -11.94 -20.03
N VAL A 123 -4.46 -12.83 -21.03
CA VAL A 123 -5.64 -13.69 -21.24
C VAL A 123 -5.15 -15.12 -21.42
N TYR A 124 -5.68 -16.07 -20.64
CA TYR A 124 -5.18 -17.42 -20.54
C TYR A 124 -6.32 -18.44 -20.66
N HIS A 125 -6.17 -19.39 -21.58
CA HIS A 125 -7.18 -20.43 -21.77
C HIS A 125 -7.11 -21.46 -20.66
N SER A 126 -8.23 -21.69 -19.99
CA SER A 126 -8.29 -22.62 -18.85
C SER A 126 -8.02 -24.08 -19.26
N SER A 127 -8.31 -24.45 -20.49
CA SER A 127 -8.11 -25.82 -21.04
C SER A 127 -6.67 -26.11 -21.47
N ASP A 128 -5.82 -25.09 -21.65
CA ASP A 128 -4.45 -25.25 -22.11
C ASP A 128 -3.46 -25.19 -20.91
N ALA A 129 -2.73 -26.30 -20.72
CA ALA A 129 -1.77 -26.44 -19.62
C ALA A 129 -0.62 -25.41 -19.71
N GLN A 130 -0.11 -25.16 -20.93
CA GLN A 130 0.98 -24.19 -21.14
C GLN A 130 0.51 -22.76 -20.85
N SER A 131 -0.73 -22.42 -21.22
CA SER A 131 -1.38 -21.15 -20.89
C SER A 131 -1.50 -20.97 -19.38
N MET A 132 -1.85 -22.02 -18.64
CA MET A 132 -1.97 -21.98 -17.18
C MET A 132 -0.61 -21.84 -16.48
N GLU A 133 0.43 -22.52 -16.94
CA GLU A 133 1.80 -22.34 -16.43
C GLU A 133 2.30 -20.92 -16.67
N LYS A 134 2.01 -20.38 -17.86
CA LYS A 134 2.34 -18.99 -18.18
C LYS A 134 1.61 -18.00 -17.27
N LEU A 135 0.32 -18.23 -16.97
CA LEU A 135 -0.45 -17.41 -16.02
C LEU A 135 0.22 -17.37 -14.64
N VAL A 136 0.69 -18.51 -14.12
CA VAL A 136 1.40 -18.58 -12.82
C VAL A 136 2.69 -17.75 -12.87
N ALA A 137 3.48 -17.90 -13.93
CA ALA A 137 4.74 -17.18 -14.10
C ALA A 137 4.51 -15.66 -14.22
N ASP A 138 3.56 -15.24 -15.05
CA ASP A 138 3.26 -13.83 -15.29
C ASP A 138 2.66 -13.16 -14.01
N ALA A 139 1.76 -13.87 -13.30
CA ALA A 139 1.21 -13.37 -12.03
C ALA A 139 2.28 -13.24 -10.95
N ALA A 140 3.20 -14.20 -10.86
CA ALA A 140 4.33 -14.14 -9.92
C ALA A 140 5.29 -12.99 -10.26
N ALA A 141 5.52 -12.72 -11.55
CA ALA A 141 6.37 -11.61 -11.99
C ALA A 141 5.76 -10.23 -11.69
N LEU A 142 4.44 -10.11 -11.78
CA LEU A 142 3.70 -8.88 -11.48
C LEU A 142 3.43 -8.70 -9.99
N ALA A 143 3.36 -9.78 -9.22
CA ALA A 143 3.06 -9.72 -7.80
C ALA A 143 4.17 -8.95 -7.06
N PRO A 144 3.82 -7.91 -6.28
CA PRO A 144 4.81 -7.23 -5.46
C PRO A 144 5.43 -8.23 -4.51
N THR A 145 6.75 -8.30 -4.49
CA THR A 145 7.49 -9.12 -3.53
C THR A 145 7.21 -8.64 -2.10
N ASP A 146 7.33 -9.51 -1.10
CA ASP A 146 7.22 -9.12 0.32
C ASP A 146 8.16 -7.96 0.64
N ARG A 147 9.33 -7.92 -0.01
CA ARG A 147 10.28 -6.82 0.09
C ARG A 147 9.70 -5.51 -0.45
N ALA A 148 9.01 -5.50 -1.59
CA ALA A 148 8.38 -4.31 -2.16
C ALA A 148 7.23 -3.81 -1.28
N THR A 149 6.42 -4.73 -0.74
CA THR A 149 5.33 -4.43 0.19
C THR A 149 5.85 -3.84 1.50
N MET A 150 6.95 -4.40 2.05
CA MET A 150 7.64 -3.80 3.19
C MET A 150 8.16 -2.40 2.87
N LEU A 151 8.85 -2.22 1.76
CA LEU A 151 9.40 -0.91 1.36
C LEU A 151 8.31 0.16 1.22
N ALA A 152 7.12 -0.20 0.75
CA ALA A 152 6.00 0.73 0.62
C ALA A 152 5.50 1.27 1.98
N ARG A 153 5.74 0.57 3.10
CA ARG A 153 5.34 1.01 4.45
C ARG A 153 6.32 1.97 5.11
N PHE A 154 7.60 1.94 4.73
CA PHE A 154 8.63 2.76 5.37
C PHE A 154 8.36 4.27 5.36
N PRO A 155 7.86 4.90 4.27
CA PRO A 155 7.55 6.32 4.29
C PRO A 155 6.52 6.72 5.35
N ALA A 156 5.46 5.93 5.53
CA ALA A 156 4.45 6.17 6.54
C ALA A 156 5.01 5.99 7.96
N ILE A 157 5.83 4.96 8.19
CA ILE A 157 6.52 4.73 9.47
C ILE A 157 7.44 5.91 9.79
N ASN A 158 8.23 6.38 8.82
CA ASN A 158 9.12 7.52 8.99
C ASN A 158 8.35 8.81 9.34
N ALA A 159 7.23 9.07 8.67
CA ALA A 159 6.38 10.21 8.99
C ALA A 159 5.79 10.12 10.40
N SER A 160 5.34 8.93 10.81
CA SER A 160 4.81 8.69 12.16
C SER A 160 5.87 8.89 13.24
N LEU A 161 7.11 8.45 13.01
CA LEU A 161 8.23 8.66 13.95
C LEU A 161 8.59 10.14 14.08
N ASN A 162 8.59 10.90 12.97
CA ASN A 162 8.77 12.36 13.01
C ASN A 162 7.65 13.07 13.76
N ALA A 163 6.40 12.69 13.52
CA ALA A 163 5.25 13.25 14.26
C ALA A 163 5.37 12.95 15.77
N THR A 164 5.72 11.72 16.14
CA THR A 164 5.94 11.30 17.53
C THR A 164 7.05 12.10 18.19
N ALA A 165 8.19 12.30 17.52
CA ALA A 165 9.27 13.15 18.02
C ALA A 165 8.79 14.59 18.25
N GLY A 166 8.06 15.18 17.30
CA GLY A 166 7.48 16.51 17.42
C GLY A 166 6.53 16.66 18.60
N ILE A 167 5.67 15.67 18.84
CA ILE A 167 4.76 15.63 19.99
C ILE A 167 5.55 15.63 21.30
N PHE A 168 6.56 14.76 21.42
CA PHE A 168 7.39 14.72 22.62
C PHE A 168 8.20 16.00 22.84
N LEU A 169 8.68 16.66 21.79
CA LEU A 169 9.33 17.96 21.88
C LEU A 169 8.38 19.03 22.43
N CYS A 170 7.17 19.13 21.88
CA CYS A 170 6.17 20.08 22.38
C CYS A 170 5.81 19.79 23.84
N LEU A 171 5.59 18.53 24.20
CA LEU A 171 5.32 18.11 25.56
C LEU A 171 6.47 18.47 26.50
N ALA A 172 7.73 18.20 26.10
CA ALA A 172 8.91 18.56 26.88
C ALA A 172 9.01 20.06 27.12
N MET A 173 8.67 20.89 26.11
CA MET A 173 8.65 22.35 26.29
C MET A 173 7.58 22.81 27.28
N ILE A 174 6.39 22.22 27.25
CA ILE A 174 5.33 22.50 28.22
C ILE A 174 5.80 22.11 29.63
N LEU A 175 6.34 20.90 29.78
CA LEU A 175 6.77 20.36 31.07
C LEU A 175 7.88 21.19 31.73
N ILE A 176 8.83 21.73 30.97
CA ILE A 176 9.88 22.60 31.54
C ILE A 176 9.30 23.95 31.94
N LYS A 177 8.34 24.52 31.21
CA LYS A 177 7.66 25.78 31.59
C LYS A 177 6.88 25.63 32.89
N VAL A 178 6.25 24.48 33.14
CA VAL A 178 5.57 24.20 34.43
C VAL A 178 6.51 23.60 35.46
N LYS A 179 7.83 23.75 35.30
CA LYS A 179 8.89 23.33 36.22
C LYS A 179 8.93 21.83 36.57
N ARG A 180 8.33 20.97 35.74
CA ARG A 180 8.34 19.50 35.87
C ARG A 180 9.61 18.91 35.21
N VAL A 181 10.79 19.22 35.79
CA VAL A 181 12.11 18.91 35.20
C VAL A 181 12.30 17.40 34.90
N ARG A 182 11.86 16.50 35.79
CA ARG A 182 11.99 15.05 35.58
C ARG A 182 11.17 14.57 34.36
N LEU A 183 9.93 15.05 34.24
CA LEU A 183 9.06 14.69 33.10
C LEU A 183 9.57 15.30 31.79
N HIS A 184 10.12 16.53 31.85
CA HIS A 184 10.81 17.12 30.69
C HIS A 184 11.97 16.23 30.23
N ALA A 185 12.81 15.74 31.12
CA ALA A 185 13.91 14.84 30.76
C ALA A 185 13.42 13.53 30.10
N ILE A 186 12.36 12.93 30.65
CA ILE A 186 11.74 11.73 30.06
C ILE A 186 11.21 12.01 28.65
N ALA A 187 10.45 13.10 28.47
CA ALA A 187 9.91 13.47 27.17
C ALA A 187 11.02 13.74 26.14
N MET A 188 12.12 14.38 26.54
CA MET A 188 13.29 14.59 25.68
C MET A 188 13.97 13.27 25.28
N ILE A 189 14.11 12.32 26.21
CA ILE A 189 14.65 10.98 25.91
C ILE A 189 13.75 10.27 24.90
N LEU A 190 12.43 10.32 25.07
CA LEU A 190 11.48 9.72 24.13
C LEU A 190 11.55 10.37 22.75
N ALA A 191 11.73 11.70 22.67
CA ALA A 191 11.97 12.39 21.40
C ALA A 191 13.26 11.92 20.72
N VAL A 192 14.35 11.73 21.48
CA VAL A 192 15.61 11.20 20.97
C VAL A 192 15.43 9.76 20.45
N VAL A 193 14.76 8.90 21.20
CA VAL A 193 14.49 7.51 20.79
C VAL A 193 13.69 7.48 19.50
N ALA A 194 12.61 8.26 19.39
CA ALA A 194 11.80 8.35 18.18
C ALA A 194 12.61 8.84 16.97
N SER A 195 13.46 9.88 17.17
CA SER A 195 14.30 10.41 16.09
C SER A 195 15.44 9.46 15.70
N THR A 196 15.98 8.68 16.63
CA THR A 196 16.98 7.64 16.32
C THR A 196 16.33 6.49 15.54
N ALA A 197 15.15 6.04 15.96
CA ALA A 197 14.39 5.05 15.22
C ALA A 197 14.05 5.53 13.80
N PHE A 198 13.64 6.80 13.65
CA PHE A 198 13.47 7.43 12.34
C PHE A 198 14.73 7.34 11.49
N LEU A 199 15.88 7.73 12.02
CA LEU A 199 17.14 7.73 11.27
C LEU A 199 17.51 6.32 10.81
N VAL A 200 17.38 5.31 11.67
CA VAL A 200 17.63 3.90 11.33
C VAL A 200 16.67 3.46 10.23
N CYS A 201 15.36 3.70 10.38
CA CYS A 201 14.36 3.37 9.36
C CYS A 201 14.64 4.08 8.03
N TYR A 202 15.01 5.36 8.07
CA TYR A 202 15.31 6.16 6.90
C TYR A 202 16.51 5.60 6.11
N VAL A 203 17.63 5.34 6.81
CA VAL A 203 18.83 4.78 6.19
C VAL A 203 18.54 3.38 5.62
N THR A 204 17.86 2.52 6.39
CA THR A 204 17.46 1.18 5.94
C THR A 204 16.60 1.25 4.67
N TYR A 205 15.61 2.13 4.65
CA TYR A 205 14.75 2.32 3.48
C TYR A 205 15.55 2.73 2.24
N HIS A 206 16.44 3.72 2.36
CA HIS A 206 17.22 4.19 1.22
C HIS A 206 18.25 3.18 0.73
N THR A 207 18.90 2.44 1.63
CA THR A 207 19.83 1.36 1.25
C THR A 207 19.12 0.21 0.55
N LEU A 208 17.97 -0.23 1.05
CA LEU A 208 17.17 -1.28 0.43
C LEU A 208 16.65 -0.87 -0.96
N ARG A 209 16.26 0.39 -1.15
CA ARG A 209 15.84 0.92 -2.45
C ARG A 209 17.01 1.00 -3.44
N ALA A 210 18.17 1.46 -3.00
CA ALA A 210 19.35 1.50 -3.83
C ALA A 210 19.75 0.10 -4.32
N GLN A 211 19.70 -0.91 -3.44
CA GLN A 211 19.95 -2.30 -3.80
C GLN A 211 18.90 -2.89 -4.77
N ALA A 212 17.66 -2.42 -4.68
CA ALA A 212 16.60 -2.85 -5.59
C ALA A 212 16.60 -2.14 -6.95
N GLY A 213 17.56 -1.22 -7.21
CA GLY A 213 17.62 -0.43 -8.44
C GLY A 213 16.43 0.54 -8.62
N THR A 214 15.60 0.70 -7.60
CA THR A 214 14.48 1.63 -7.66
C THR A 214 14.96 3.05 -7.38
N GLY A 215 14.81 3.94 -8.37
CA GLY A 215 15.22 5.33 -8.27
C GLY A 215 14.50 6.11 -7.16
N ILE A 216 14.94 7.34 -6.93
CA ILE A 216 14.31 8.27 -5.98
C ILE A 216 12.91 8.64 -6.49
N THR A 217 11.90 8.56 -5.63
CA THR A 217 10.56 9.06 -5.96
C THR A 217 10.63 10.56 -6.21
N LYS A 218 10.28 10.98 -7.41
CA LYS A 218 10.29 12.40 -7.81
C LYS A 218 8.90 12.98 -7.63
N PHE A 219 8.84 14.24 -7.19
CA PHE A 219 7.59 14.99 -7.20
C PHE A 219 7.22 15.37 -8.64
N PRO A 220 5.95 15.21 -9.08
CA PRO A 220 5.54 15.50 -10.46
C PRO A 220 5.74 16.98 -10.82
N ASP A 221 5.84 17.26 -12.12
CA ASP A 221 5.89 18.62 -12.62
C ASP A 221 4.51 19.28 -12.41
N SER A 222 4.48 20.24 -11.50
CA SER A 222 3.27 20.94 -11.09
C SER A 222 3.61 22.33 -10.53
N PRO A 223 2.68 23.29 -10.48
CA PRO A 223 2.90 24.61 -9.89
C PRO A 223 3.34 24.57 -8.41
N ILE A 224 3.06 23.49 -7.71
CA ILE A 224 3.40 23.29 -6.28
C ILE A 224 4.83 22.73 -6.10
N ARG A 225 5.46 22.19 -7.15
CA ARG A 225 6.81 21.61 -7.08
C ARG A 225 7.88 22.55 -6.50
N PRO A 226 7.94 23.84 -6.82
CA PRO A 226 8.92 24.74 -6.20
C PRO A 226 8.77 24.83 -4.68
N VAL A 227 7.52 24.88 -4.18
CA VAL A 227 7.24 24.90 -2.73
C VAL A 227 7.73 23.61 -2.07
N TYR A 228 7.43 22.46 -2.68
CA TYR A 228 7.94 21.17 -2.21
C TYR A 228 9.47 21.16 -2.13
N LEU A 229 10.17 21.62 -3.16
CA LEU A 229 11.63 21.65 -3.20
C LEU A 229 12.23 22.55 -2.11
N VAL A 230 11.66 23.73 -1.88
CA VAL A 230 12.11 24.62 -0.79
C VAL A 230 11.98 23.95 0.56
N ILE A 231 10.83 23.30 0.84
CA ILE A 231 10.61 22.58 2.09
C ILE A 231 11.58 21.38 2.20
N LEU A 232 11.77 20.61 1.14
CA LEU A 232 12.66 19.46 1.12
C LEU A 232 14.12 19.86 1.37
N ILE A 233 14.60 20.90 0.69
CA ILE A 233 15.99 21.35 0.82
C ILE A 233 16.24 21.90 2.22
N SER A 234 15.38 22.78 2.72
CA SER A 234 15.52 23.35 4.07
C SER A 234 15.42 22.26 5.15
N HIS A 235 14.49 21.31 5.00
CA HIS A 235 14.37 20.13 5.87
C HIS A 235 15.68 19.32 5.89
N THR A 236 16.21 18.98 4.74
CA THR A 236 17.41 18.14 4.62
C THR A 236 18.64 18.82 5.23
N LEU A 237 18.86 20.11 4.94
CA LEU A 237 19.98 20.86 5.49
C LEU A 237 19.89 20.95 7.03
N LEU A 238 18.72 21.26 7.56
CA LEU A 238 18.52 21.39 9.00
C LEU A 238 18.51 20.02 9.70
N ALA A 239 18.12 18.94 9.03
CA ALA A 239 18.21 17.57 9.55
C ALA A 239 19.69 17.16 9.79
N VAL A 240 20.63 17.61 8.96
CA VAL A 240 22.06 17.39 9.19
C VAL A 240 22.55 18.22 10.39
N VAL A 241 22.11 19.48 10.48
CA VAL A 241 22.52 20.41 11.56
C VAL A 241 21.96 20.01 12.92
N VAL A 242 20.75 19.48 12.97
CA VAL A 242 20.09 19.14 14.26
C VAL A 242 20.81 18.02 15.01
N VAL A 243 21.44 17.06 14.33
CA VAL A 243 22.08 15.91 14.97
C VAL A 243 23.20 16.33 15.91
N PRO A 244 24.24 17.08 15.48
CA PRO A 244 25.27 17.55 16.40
C PRO A 244 24.72 18.48 17.50
N LEU A 245 23.73 19.32 17.20
CA LEU A 245 23.11 20.19 18.21
C LEU A 245 22.43 19.39 19.32
N VAL A 246 21.71 18.32 18.98
CA VAL A 246 21.07 17.42 19.96
C VAL A 246 22.14 16.74 20.82
N ILE A 247 23.20 16.20 20.22
CA ILE A 247 24.31 15.55 20.93
C ILE A 247 24.95 16.52 21.93
N ILE A 248 25.28 17.74 21.50
CA ILE A 248 25.86 18.76 22.38
C ILE A 248 24.91 19.13 23.51
N THR A 249 23.61 19.30 23.20
CA THR A 249 22.58 19.65 24.18
C THR A 249 22.45 18.58 25.26
N LEU A 250 22.39 17.30 24.86
CA LEU A 250 22.32 16.15 25.76
C LEU A 250 23.60 16.00 26.60
N THR A 251 24.78 16.14 25.98
CA THR A 251 26.05 16.07 26.70
C THR A 251 26.16 17.15 27.79
N ARG A 252 25.71 18.38 27.49
CA ARG A 252 25.70 19.46 28.50
C ARG A 252 24.71 19.17 29.63
N ALA A 253 23.55 18.61 29.35
CA ALA A 253 22.58 18.18 30.34
C ALA A 253 23.14 17.06 31.23
N ALA A 254 23.73 16.03 30.63
CA ALA A 254 24.35 14.91 31.35
C ALA A 254 25.50 15.37 32.28
N ARG A 255 26.28 16.36 31.84
CA ARG A 255 27.37 16.99 32.64
C ARG A 255 26.86 18.04 33.61
N ARG A 256 25.57 18.20 33.79
CA ARG A 256 24.91 19.19 34.68
C ARG A 256 25.34 20.66 34.41
N GLN A 257 25.73 20.96 33.18
CA GLN A 257 26.13 22.33 32.76
C GLN A 257 24.88 23.11 32.32
N TRP A 258 24.00 23.44 33.32
CA TRP A 258 22.66 23.94 33.06
C TRP A 258 22.62 25.27 32.30
N ASP A 259 23.54 26.20 32.54
CA ASP A 259 23.58 27.49 31.84
C ASP A 259 23.97 27.32 30.38
N ARG A 260 24.96 26.43 30.10
CA ARG A 260 25.37 26.10 28.74
C ARG A 260 24.30 25.28 28.03
N HIS A 261 23.60 24.38 28.74
CA HIS A 261 22.48 23.65 28.22
C HIS A 261 21.36 24.59 27.77
N ARG A 262 20.91 25.51 28.63
CA ARG A 262 19.83 26.45 28.32
C ARG A 262 20.10 27.30 27.08
N ARG A 263 21.35 27.78 26.92
CA ARG A 263 21.74 28.62 25.77
C ARG A 263 21.58 27.88 24.43
N ILE A 264 21.93 26.58 24.38
CA ILE A 264 21.88 25.81 23.15
C ILE A 264 20.54 25.08 22.97
N ALA A 265 19.84 24.77 24.06
CA ALA A 265 18.57 24.02 23.99
C ALA A 265 17.48 24.78 23.23
N SER A 266 17.44 26.12 23.35
CA SER A 266 16.42 26.92 22.66
C SER A 266 16.55 26.84 21.12
N PRO A 267 17.69 27.18 20.50
CA PRO A 267 17.81 27.03 19.04
C PRO A 267 17.70 25.57 18.58
N THR A 268 18.25 24.61 19.35
CA THR A 268 18.13 23.17 19.03
C THR A 268 16.66 22.75 18.99
N PHE A 269 15.85 23.19 19.95
CA PHE A 269 14.43 22.85 19.99
C PHE A 269 13.67 23.32 18.73
N TRP A 270 13.86 24.58 18.32
CA TRP A 270 13.15 25.11 17.17
C TRP A 270 13.57 24.46 15.85
N ILE A 271 14.87 24.19 15.68
CA ILE A 271 15.38 23.48 14.51
C ILE A 271 14.85 22.06 14.49
N TRP A 272 14.86 21.36 15.62
CA TRP A 272 14.38 19.99 15.70
C TRP A 272 12.87 19.88 15.45
N LEU A 273 12.10 20.79 16.05
CA LEU A 273 10.66 20.85 15.81
C LEU A 273 10.32 21.13 14.34
N TYR A 274 11.05 22.07 13.72
CA TYR A 274 10.92 22.36 12.30
C TYR A 274 11.21 21.11 11.44
N VAL A 275 12.30 20.40 11.68
CA VAL A 275 12.65 19.18 10.98
C VAL A 275 11.58 18.09 11.17
N SER A 276 11.08 17.92 12.40
CA SER A 276 10.03 16.94 12.69
C SER A 276 8.73 17.27 11.93
N ALA A 277 8.31 18.52 11.93
CA ALA A 277 7.09 18.98 11.25
C ALA A 277 7.23 18.87 9.70
N THR A 278 8.32 19.39 9.18
CA THR A 278 8.55 19.36 7.71
C THR A 278 8.77 17.96 7.16
N GLY A 279 9.31 17.02 7.96
CA GLY A 279 9.39 15.61 7.58
C GLY A 279 8.01 14.98 7.34
N VAL A 280 7.01 15.33 8.16
CA VAL A 280 5.61 14.91 7.95
C VAL A 280 5.01 15.59 6.72
N ILE A 281 5.29 16.88 6.52
CA ILE A 281 4.80 17.63 5.36
C ILE A 281 5.38 17.07 4.05
N VAL A 282 6.68 16.80 3.99
CA VAL A 282 7.35 16.19 2.83
C VAL A 282 6.72 14.83 2.49
N TYR A 283 6.47 13.99 3.51
CA TYR A 283 5.76 12.72 3.31
C TYR A 283 4.37 12.95 2.72
N TRP A 284 3.57 13.83 3.31
CA TRP A 284 2.20 14.09 2.84
C TRP A 284 2.19 14.62 1.41
N MET A 285 3.08 15.56 1.08
CA MET A 285 3.18 16.09 -0.27
C MET A 285 3.56 15.01 -1.29
N LEU A 286 4.56 14.18 -0.98
CA LEU A 286 5.11 13.20 -1.92
C LEU A 286 4.23 11.95 -2.09
N TYR A 287 3.58 11.48 -1.01
CA TYR A 287 2.87 10.20 -1.02
C TYR A 287 1.33 10.33 -0.98
N GLN A 288 0.79 11.50 -0.63
CA GLN A 288 -0.66 11.73 -0.60
C GLN A 288 -1.12 12.77 -1.63
N LEU A 289 -0.38 13.88 -1.80
CA LEU A 289 -0.75 14.94 -2.72
C LEU A 289 -0.29 14.63 -4.15
N ALA A 290 0.96 14.22 -4.35
CA ALA A 290 1.53 13.99 -5.67
C ALA A 290 0.72 12.99 -6.54
N PRO A 291 0.25 11.83 -6.02
CA PRO A 291 -0.59 10.90 -6.80
C PRO A 291 -1.91 11.51 -7.26
N ARG A 292 -2.51 12.39 -6.44
CA ARG A 292 -3.77 13.08 -6.79
C ARG A 292 -3.58 14.09 -7.92
N LEU A 293 -2.42 14.76 -7.95
CA LEU A 293 -2.10 15.71 -9.03
C LEU A 293 -1.91 15.00 -10.37
N VAL A 294 -1.30 13.81 -10.37
CA VAL A 294 -1.13 12.99 -11.59
C VAL A 294 -2.47 12.42 -12.08
N ALA A 295 -3.39 12.09 -11.17
CA ALA A 295 -4.70 11.55 -11.53
C ALA A 295 -5.67 12.62 -12.12
N GLN A 296 -5.34 13.91 -12.00
CA GLN A 296 -6.15 15.04 -12.49
C GLN A 296 -5.59 15.67 -13.78
N SER A 297 -4.38 15.28 -14.21
CA SER A 297 -3.73 15.69 -15.45
C SER A 297 -3.99 14.68 -16.57
#